data_bf40086053784e78d941f91d8258b248
#
_entry.id   bf40086053784e78d941f91d8258b248
#
_cell.length_a   1.000
_cell.length_b   1.000
_cell.length_c   1.000
_cell.angle_alpha   90.00
_cell.angle_beta   90.00
_cell.angle_gamma   90.00
#
_symmetry.space_group_name_H-M   'P 1'
#
loop_
_entity.id
_entity.type
_entity.pdbx_description
1 polymer ?
#
loop_
_entity_poly.entity_id
_entity_poly.type
_entity_poly.pdbx_seq_one_letter_code
_entity_poly.pdbx_strand_id
1 'polypeptide(L)'
;MKNNNKASFNFNFFLAFLLLLEGVSIPLMAAEDPLVLGVFPRRNATLTTRLFTPMAEYLSQQLGREVTLVTAKDFPSFWRGVTDRSYDIVHYNQYHYIISADTYQVIAHNKEFGRSDVAGSLYVRTDSGITEVSQLKGRRIVFGGGEDAMMSYILPRYLLLEAGLDRGDYDARFANSPPNALMALYFNQAEASGAGDILINLPVVKQNLDTTELTHLAKTKPLLHLPWAVKQGMNPELRNRIQQSLLQLETTDAGRAILKQAKMTGFGAANDADYDPHRQIVAKVAGSVGKTL
;
A
#
# COMPACT_ATOMS: atom_id res chain seq x y z
N MET A 1 -58.23 56.71 60.27
CA MET A 1 -58.78 55.38 59.96
C MET A 1 -57.80 54.71 58.99
N LYS A 2 -57.10 53.64 59.41
CA LYS A 2 -56.05 52.92 58.67
C LYS A 2 -56.63 51.74 57.96
N ASN A 3 -56.47 51.64 56.66
CA ASN A 3 -56.78 50.42 55.92
C ASN A 3 -55.50 49.68 55.57
N ASN A 4 -55.32 48.50 56.14
CA ASN A 4 -54.27 47.54 55.84
C ASN A 4 -54.81 46.61 54.74
N ASN A 5 -54.25 46.66 53.52
CA ASN A 5 -54.43 45.62 52.53
C ASN A 5 -53.16 44.72 52.53
N LYS A 6 -53.32 43.51 53.04
CA LYS A 6 -52.32 42.44 52.90
C LYS A 6 -52.48 41.77 51.53
N ALA A 7 -51.51 41.89 50.71
CA ALA A 7 -51.37 41.08 49.48
C ALA A 7 -50.88 39.64 49.83
N SER A 8 -51.74 38.67 49.63
CA SER A 8 -51.40 37.26 49.73
C SER A 8 -50.65 36.86 48.46
N PHE A 9 -49.39 36.58 48.60
CA PHE A 9 -48.47 36.05 47.49
C PHE A 9 -48.79 34.58 47.37
N ASN A 10 -49.33 34.13 46.23
CA ASN A 10 -49.62 32.73 45.94
C ASN A 10 -48.32 31.98 45.66
N PHE A 11 -47.88 31.23 46.65
CA PHE A 11 -46.61 30.37 46.60
C PHE A 11 -46.77 29.08 45.77
N ASN A 12 -47.94 28.83 45.20
CA ASN A 12 -48.24 27.58 44.50
C ASN A 12 -47.92 27.57 42.99
N PHE A 13 -47.41 28.66 42.42
CA PHE A 13 -47.12 28.70 40.98
C PHE A 13 -45.62 28.39 40.66
N PHE A 14 -44.78 28.30 41.69
CA PHE A 14 -43.34 28.06 41.50
C PHE A 14 -42.94 26.57 41.60
N LEU A 15 -43.84 25.69 42.06
CA LEU A 15 -43.54 24.25 42.22
C LEU A 15 -43.88 23.40 40.98
N ALA A 16 -44.61 23.96 40.01
CA ALA A 16 -45.02 23.24 38.80
C ALA A 16 -43.99 23.35 37.62
N PHE A 17 -42.97 24.21 37.74
CA PHE A 17 -41.98 24.41 36.66
C PHE A 17 -40.66 23.65 36.89
N LEU A 18 -40.53 22.93 38.01
CA LEU A 18 -39.28 22.21 38.38
C LEU A 18 -39.34 20.70 38.09
N LEU A 19 -40.41 20.19 37.47
CA LEU A 19 -40.58 18.73 37.23
C LEU A 19 -40.58 18.32 35.75
N LEU A 20 -40.14 19.20 34.83
CA LEU A 20 -40.05 18.88 33.39
C LEU A 20 -38.59 18.90 32.85
N LEU A 21 -37.58 18.78 33.71
CA LEU A 21 -36.20 18.43 33.34
C LEU A 21 -36.01 16.94 33.57
N GLU A 22 -36.92 16.09 33.09
CA GLU A 22 -36.63 14.69 32.90
C GLU A 22 -35.55 14.59 31.81
N GLY A 23 -34.39 14.14 32.27
CA GLY A 23 -33.13 14.08 31.51
C GLY A 23 -33.31 13.44 30.14
N VAL A 24 -33.11 14.22 29.11
CA VAL A 24 -32.57 13.68 27.86
C VAL A 24 -31.17 13.14 28.16
N SER A 25 -31.10 11.90 28.61
CA SER A 25 -29.86 11.14 28.64
C SER A 25 -29.43 10.98 27.20
N ILE A 26 -28.64 11.92 26.70
CA ILE A 26 -27.89 11.70 25.46
C ILE A 26 -26.98 10.53 25.79
N PRO A 27 -27.15 9.35 25.13
CA PRO A 27 -26.25 8.26 25.36
C PRO A 27 -24.86 8.80 24.97
N LEU A 28 -23.94 8.86 25.93
CA LEU A 28 -22.53 9.08 25.68
C LEU A 28 -22.08 7.84 24.88
N MET A 29 -22.12 7.95 23.56
CA MET A 29 -21.55 6.91 22.71
C MET A 29 -20.09 6.84 23.11
N ALA A 30 -19.69 5.73 23.72
CA ALA A 30 -18.28 5.45 23.95
C ALA A 30 -17.57 5.60 22.61
N ALA A 31 -16.53 6.44 22.58
CA ALA A 31 -15.74 6.60 21.38
C ALA A 31 -15.19 5.22 21.02
N GLU A 32 -15.43 4.77 19.80
CA GLU A 32 -14.85 3.52 19.32
C GLU A 32 -13.31 3.65 19.29
N ASP A 33 -12.61 2.57 19.62
CA ASP A 33 -11.15 2.55 19.56
C ASP A 33 -10.67 2.95 18.16
N PRO A 34 -9.61 3.75 18.02
CA PRO A 34 -9.06 4.16 16.73
C PRO A 34 -8.72 2.95 15.86
N LEU A 35 -8.95 3.08 14.54
CA LEU A 35 -8.45 2.13 13.56
C LEU A 35 -7.00 2.44 13.23
N VAL A 36 -6.18 1.40 13.03
CA VAL A 36 -4.77 1.55 12.67
C VAL A 36 -4.58 1.29 11.19
N LEU A 37 -4.14 2.32 10.44
CA LEU A 37 -3.73 2.20 9.05
C LEU A 37 -2.21 1.96 8.99
N GLY A 38 -1.79 0.74 8.67
CA GLY A 38 -0.40 0.37 8.42
C GLY A 38 -0.01 0.63 6.96
N VAL A 39 1.06 1.41 6.73
CA VAL A 39 1.61 1.64 5.39
C VAL A 39 3.07 1.20 5.34
N PHE A 40 3.40 0.30 4.41
CA PHE A 40 4.75 -0.24 4.29
C PHE A 40 5.79 0.80 3.85
N PRO A 41 7.06 0.65 4.29
CA PRO A 41 8.08 1.68 4.13
C PRO A 41 8.76 1.63 2.74
N ARG A 42 8.02 1.92 1.67
CA ARG A 42 8.63 2.14 0.32
C ARG A 42 9.60 3.32 0.29
N ARG A 43 9.49 4.20 1.27
CA ARG A 43 10.32 5.40 1.51
C ARG A 43 10.63 5.47 3.00
N ASN A 44 11.53 6.38 3.40
CA ASN A 44 11.76 6.56 4.83
C ASN A 44 10.47 6.92 5.59
N ALA A 45 10.42 6.60 6.88
CA ALA A 45 9.21 6.73 7.70
C ALA A 45 8.63 8.15 7.67
N THR A 46 9.47 9.20 7.82
CA THR A 46 9.04 10.61 7.81
C THR A 46 8.32 10.97 6.50
N LEU A 47 8.89 10.56 5.36
CA LEU A 47 8.27 10.84 4.06
C LEU A 47 6.98 10.03 3.89
N THR A 48 6.95 8.75 4.30
CA THR A 48 5.76 7.92 4.24
C THR A 48 4.62 8.54 5.07
N THR A 49 4.91 8.95 6.32
CA THR A 49 3.93 9.65 7.17
C THR A 49 3.38 10.90 6.46
N ARG A 50 4.25 11.78 5.97
CA ARG A 50 3.81 13.01 5.28
C ARG A 50 2.92 12.72 4.06
N LEU A 51 3.22 11.66 3.32
CA LEU A 51 2.48 11.32 2.10
C LEU A 51 1.09 10.73 2.40
N PHE A 52 0.95 9.98 3.49
CA PHE A 52 -0.27 9.22 3.79
C PHE A 52 -1.12 9.81 4.92
N THR A 53 -0.65 10.84 5.65
CA THR A 53 -1.48 11.52 6.67
C THR A 53 -2.81 12.02 6.11
N PRO A 54 -2.89 12.70 4.93
CA PRO A 54 -4.19 13.13 4.41
C PRO A 54 -5.12 11.97 4.04
N MET A 55 -4.60 10.80 3.73
CA MET A 55 -5.39 9.59 3.51
C MET A 55 -6.02 9.09 4.81
N ALA A 56 -5.27 9.06 5.90
CA ALA A 56 -5.77 8.67 7.21
C ALA A 56 -6.82 9.65 7.73
N GLU A 57 -6.58 10.97 7.59
CA GLU A 57 -7.53 12.03 7.93
C GLU A 57 -8.82 11.92 7.13
N TYR A 58 -8.73 11.68 5.82
CA TYR A 58 -9.89 11.45 4.97
C TYR A 58 -10.69 10.22 5.42
N LEU A 59 -10.03 9.09 5.64
CA LEU A 59 -10.71 7.88 6.14
C LEU A 59 -11.37 8.12 7.49
N SER A 60 -10.72 8.87 8.40
CA SER A 60 -11.34 9.24 9.69
C SER A 60 -12.64 10.00 9.50
N GLN A 61 -12.67 10.97 8.60
CA GLN A 61 -13.87 11.75 8.29
C GLN A 61 -14.98 10.88 7.67
N GLN A 62 -14.64 10.01 6.69
CA GLN A 62 -15.61 9.16 6.02
C GLN A 62 -16.21 8.09 6.95
N LEU A 63 -15.42 7.61 7.90
CA LEU A 63 -15.83 6.56 8.82
C LEU A 63 -16.48 7.10 10.10
N GLY A 64 -16.32 8.40 10.41
CA GLY A 64 -16.74 8.98 11.69
C GLY A 64 -16.00 8.36 12.88
N ARG A 65 -14.80 7.83 12.65
CA ARG A 65 -13.95 7.11 13.61
C ARG A 65 -12.51 7.44 13.33
N GLU A 66 -11.71 7.67 14.36
CA GLU A 66 -10.29 7.97 14.19
C GLU A 66 -9.56 6.85 13.44
N VAL A 67 -8.72 7.22 12.46
CA VAL A 67 -7.79 6.35 11.74
C VAL A 67 -6.38 6.85 11.97
N THR A 68 -5.62 6.14 12.78
CA THR A 68 -4.22 6.47 13.10
C THR A 68 -3.30 5.86 12.07
N LEU A 69 -2.45 6.68 11.43
CA LEU A 69 -1.44 6.22 10.49
C LEU A 69 -0.21 5.68 11.21
N VAL A 70 0.20 4.48 10.86
CA VAL A 70 1.44 3.85 11.34
C VAL A 70 2.30 3.41 10.15
N THR A 71 3.58 3.69 10.20
CA THR A 71 4.61 3.12 9.31
C THR A 71 5.79 2.64 10.14
N ALA A 72 6.72 1.93 9.52
CA ALA A 72 7.89 1.40 10.20
C ALA A 72 9.18 1.97 9.62
N LYS A 73 10.28 1.86 10.36
CA LYS A 73 11.62 2.28 9.91
C LYS A 73 12.16 1.40 8.77
N ASP A 74 11.74 0.13 8.73
CA ASP A 74 12.19 -0.89 7.78
C ASP A 74 11.11 -1.96 7.53
N PHE A 75 11.28 -2.77 6.50
CA PHE A 75 10.36 -3.85 6.14
C PHE A 75 10.22 -4.91 7.24
N PRO A 76 11.29 -5.41 7.90
CA PRO A 76 11.15 -6.38 8.99
C PRO A 76 10.30 -5.87 10.15
N SER A 77 10.42 -4.59 10.52
CA SER A 77 9.61 -3.99 11.58
C SER A 77 8.15 -3.84 11.16
N PHE A 78 7.90 -3.47 9.89
CA PHE A 78 6.55 -3.42 9.33
C PHE A 78 5.92 -4.81 9.28
N TRP A 79 6.68 -5.81 8.85
CA TRP A 79 6.21 -7.19 8.75
C TRP A 79 5.81 -7.76 10.12
N ARG A 80 6.56 -7.47 11.18
CA ARG A 80 6.13 -7.82 12.55
C ARG A 80 4.75 -7.24 12.87
N GLY A 81 4.48 -5.98 12.54
CA GLY A 81 3.15 -5.39 12.74
C GLY A 81 2.03 -6.10 11.96
N VAL A 82 2.34 -6.63 10.76
CA VAL A 82 1.40 -7.47 9.99
C VAL A 82 1.15 -8.80 10.70
N THR A 83 2.21 -9.52 11.08
CA THR A 83 2.10 -10.83 11.74
C THR A 83 1.45 -10.76 13.11
N ASP A 84 1.71 -9.68 13.85
CA ASP A 84 1.10 -9.40 15.17
C ASP A 84 -0.34 -8.86 15.03
N ARG A 85 -0.87 -8.73 13.81
CA ARG A 85 -2.19 -8.17 13.51
C ARG A 85 -2.40 -6.78 14.13
N SER A 86 -1.37 -5.96 14.16
CA SER A 86 -1.40 -4.61 14.74
C SER A 86 -2.13 -3.59 13.87
N TYR A 87 -2.36 -3.86 12.59
CA TYR A 87 -3.02 -2.97 11.64
C TYR A 87 -4.44 -3.43 11.36
N ASP A 88 -5.41 -2.52 11.40
CA ASP A 88 -6.81 -2.81 10.99
C ASP A 88 -6.99 -2.69 9.49
N ILE A 89 -6.29 -1.71 8.90
CA ILE A 89 -6.19 -1.46 7.46
C ILE A 89 -4.71 -1.52 7.12
N VAL A 90 -4.32 -2.20 6.04
CA VAL A 90 -2.92 -2.32 5.65
C VAL A 90 -2.73 -2.10 4.16
N HIS A 91 -1.73 -1.27 3.82
CA HIS A 91 -1.23 -1.10 2.47
C HIS A 91 0.20 -1.62 2.39
N TYR A 92 0.41 -2.62 1.54
CA TYR A 92 1.69 -3.33 1.44
C TYR A 92 1.93 -3.90 0.03
N ASN A 93 3.02 -4.66 -0.17
CA ASN A 93 3.28 -5.25 -1.48
C ASN A 93 2.52 -6.58 -1.66
N GLN A 94 2.40 -7.03 -2.89
CA GLN A 94 1.61 -8.20 -3.28
C GLN A 94 2.14 -9.49 -2.61
N TYR A 95 3.46 -9.65 -2.48
CA TYR A 95 4.07 -10.81 -1.80
C TYR A 95 3.64 -10.88 -0.34
N HIS A 96 3.73 -9.74 0.39
CA HIS A 96 3.31 -9.69 1.79
C HIS A 96 1.81 -9.94 1.97
N TYR A 97 0.97 -9.49 1.02
CA TYR A 97 -0.44 -9.84 1.02
C TYR A 97 -0.64 -11.35 0.87
N ILE A 98 0.01 -11.98 -0.12
CA ILE A 98 -0.15 -13.41 -0.40
C ILE A 98 0.16 -14.27 0.83
N ILE A 99 1.25 -13.96 1.55
CA ILE A 99 1.68 -14.73 2.72
C ILE A 99 0.95 -14.34 4.01
N SER A 100 0.03 -13.37 3.98
CA SER A 100 -0.83 -12.97 5.10
C SER A 100 -2.33 -13.05 4.77
N ALA A 101 -2.72 -13.69 3.69
CA ALA A 101 -4.10 -13.73 3.21
C ALA A 101 -5.06 -14.49 4.14
N ASP A 102 -4.53 -15.35 5.01
CA ASP A 102 -5.26 -15.98 6.12
C ASP A 102 -5.62 -14.99 7.25
N THR A 103 -4.87 -13.91 7.36
CA THR A 103 -4.98 -12.89 8.42
C THR A 103 -5.63 -11.60 7.93
N TYR A 104 -5.45 -11.26 6.66
CA TYR A 104 -5.95 -10.05 6.03
C TYR A 104 -6.72 -10.37 4.75
N GLN A 105 -7.80 -9.61 4.53
CA GLN A 105 -8.63 -9.68 3.33
C GLN A 105 -8.40 -8.43 2.48
N VAL A 106 -7.94 -8.60 1.24
CA VAL A 106 -7.83 -7.49 0.29
C VAL A 106 -9.23 -6.96 -0.05
N ILE A 107 -9.33 -5.64 -0.16
CA ILE A 107 -10.56 -4.94 -0.51
C ILE A 107 -10.37 -4.02 -1.71
N ALA A 108 -9.15 -3.52 -1.94
CA ALA A 108 -8.84 -2.63 -3.05
C ALA A 108 -7.38 -2.79 -3.48
N HIS A 109 -7.08 -2.31 -4.66
CA HIS A 109 -5.71 -2.06 -5.14
C HIS A 109 -5.56 -0.59 -5.51
N ASN A 110 -4.36 -0.02 -5.39
CA ASN A 110 -4.12 1.33 -5.89
C ASN A 110 -3.86 1.36 -7.39
N LYS A 111 -4.13 2.51 -8.00
CA LYS A 111 -3.69 2.86 -9.36
C LYS A 111 -2.49 3.81 -9.27
N GLU A 112 -1.46 3.57 -10.06
CA GLU A 112 -0.34 4.49 -10.25
C GLU A 112 -0.21 4.80 -11.76
N PHE A 113 0.02 6.07 -12.11
CA PHE A 113 0.10 6.52 -13.52
C PHE A 113 -1.13 6.17 -14.37
N GLY A 114 -2.32 6.14 -13.76
CA GLY A 114 -3.57 5.76 -14.42
C GLY A 114 -3.73 4.26 -14.67
N ARG A 115 -2.79 3.42 -14.22
CA ARG A 115 -2.81 1.97 -14.42
C ARG A 115 -3.19 1.23 -13.14
N SER A 116 -3.98 0.18 -13.30
CA SER A 116 -4.37 -0.78 -12.25
C SER A 116 -3.38 -1.94 -12.11
N ASP A 117 -2.48 -2.06 -13.05
CA ASP A 117 -1.55 -3.17 -13.18
C ASP A 117 -0.11 -2.69 -13.33
N VAL A 118 0.82 -3.60 -13.13
CA VAL A 118 2.25 -3.39 -13.27
C VAL A 118 2.93 -4.72 -13.64
N ALA A 119 3.97 -4.66 -14.47
CA ALA A 119 4.76 -5.83 -14.85
C ALA A 119 6.15 -5.77 -14.20
N GLY A 120 6.70 -6.93 -13.85
CA GLY A 120 8.12 -7.06 -13.58
C GLY A 120 8.92 -7.03 -14.87
N SER A 121 10.11 -6.45 -14.83
CA SER A 121 10.96 -6.31 -16.00
C SER A 121 12.42 -6.59 -15.66
N LEU A 122 13.12 -7.18 -16.63
CA LEU A 122 14.57 -7.15 -16.73
C LEU A 122 14.96 -6.04 -17.71
N TYR A 123 15.83 -5.14 -17.25
CA TYR A 123 16.38 -4.05 -18.05
C TYR A 123 17.83 -4.36 -18.40
N VAL A 124 18.24 -3.94 -19.59
CA VAL A 124 19.62 -3.93 -20.06
C VAL A 124 19.94 -2.60 -20.74
N ARG A 125 21.23 -2.30 -20.93
CA ARG A 125 21.63 -1.17 -21.76
C ARG A 125 21.36 -1.47 -23.24
N THR A 126 20.97 -0.47 -23.98
CA THR A 126 20.70 -0.57 -25.44
C THR A 126 21.95 -0.97 -26.25
N ASP A 127 23.12 -0.59 -25.74
CA ASP A 127 24.43 -0.88 -26.37
C ASP A 127 25.08 -2.18 -25.87
N SER A 128 24.42 -2.95 -24.98
CA SER A 128 24.99 -4.16 -24.37
C SER A 128 25.13 -5.36 -25.31
N GLY A 129 24.41 -5.36 -26.43
CA GLY A 129 24.28 -6.52 -27.31
C GLY A 129 23.46 -7.69 -26.72
N ILE A 130 22.90 -7.54 -25.51
CA ILE A 130 22.06 -8.57 -24.86
C ILE A 130 20.64 -8.44 -25.41
N THR A 131 20.15 -9.47 -26.08
CA THR A 131 18.82 -9.51 -26.72
C THR A 131 17.91 -10.60 -26.16
N GLU A 132 18.47 -11.55 -25.38
CA GLU A 132 17.73 -12.65 -24.77
C GLU A 132 18.12 -12.86 -23.30
N VAL A 133 17.16 -13.29 -22.49
CA VAL A 133 17.37 -13.49 -21.04
C VAL A 133 18.42 -14.57 -20.76
N SER A 134 18.51 -15.61 -21.59
CA SER A 134 19.52 -16.69 -21.49
C SER A 134 20.97 -16.18 -21.53
N GLN A 135 21.23 -15.05 -22.19
CA GLN A 135 22.55 -14.41 -22.26
C GLN A 135 22.99 -13.77 -20.93
N LEU A 136 22.09 -13.70 -19.95
CA LEU A 136 22.42 -13.25 -18.59
C LEU A 136 23.15 -14.31 -17.75
N LYS A 137 23.38 -15.51 -18.28
CA LYS A 137 24.18 -16.56 -17.60
C LYS A 137 25.57 -16.04 -17.29
N GLY A 138 25.99 -16.17 -16.03
CA GLY A 138 27.29 -15.67 -15.54
C GLY A 138 27.39 -14.15 -15.39
N ARG A 139 26.32 -13.40 -15.70
CA ARG A 139 26.32 -11.94 -15.64
C ARG A 139 25.86 -11.44 -14.27
N ARG A 140 26.22 -10.21 -13.96
CA ARG A 140 25.71 -9.52 -12.76
C ARG A 140 24.36 -8.90 -13.03
N ILE A 141 23.40 -9.18 -12.14
CA ILE A 141 22.06 -8.63 -12.18
C ILE A 141 21.80 -7.91 -10.85
N VAL A 142 21.42 -6.63 -10.90
CA VAL A 142 21.07 -5.85 -9.70
C VAL A 142 19.57 -5.75 -9.55
N PHE A 143 19.04 -6.12 -8.38
CA PHE A 143 17.65 -6.03 -8.01
C PHE A 143 17.43 -4.89 -7.03
N GLY A 144 16.30 -4.18 -7.13
CA GLY A 144 15.97 -3.05 -6.26
C GLY A 144 15.16 -3.47 -5.04
N GLY A 145 15.80 -3.70 -3.91
CA GLY A 145 15.17 -4.17 -2.67
C GLY A 145 15.57 -5.60 -2.32
N GLY A 146 14.84 -6.23 -1.39
CA GLY A 146 15.12 -7.60 -0.93
C GLY A 146 14.46 -8.69 -1.78
N GLU A 147 14.64 -9.94 -1.37
CA GLU A 147 14.05 -11.12 -2.02
C GLU A 147 12.52 -11.18 -1.91
N ASP A 148 11.93 -10.40 -1.03
CA ASP A 148 10.50 -10.20 -0.83
C ASP A 148 9.91 -9.08 -1.72
N ALA A 149 10.74 -8.42 -2.51
CA ALA A 149 10.31 -7.34 -3.40
C ALA A 149 9.63 -7.91 -4.66
N MET A 150 8.29 -7.93 -4.67
CA MET A 150 7.51 -8.52 -5.76
C MET A 150 7.94 -8.00 -7.14
N MET A 151 7.98 -6.68 -7.32
CA MET A 151 8.19 -6.06 -8.62
C MET A 151 9.65 -6.04 -9.08
N SER A 152 10.60 -5.96 -8.16
CA SER A 152 12.01 -5.75 -8.49
C SER A 152 12.88 -6.98 -8.30
N TYR A 153 12.35 -8.04 -7.66
CA TYR A 153 13.07 -9.32 -7.53
C TYR A 153 12.21 -10.51 -7.97
N ILE A 154 11.03 -10.74 -7.36
CA ILE A 154 10.25 -11.97 -7.60
C ILE A 154 9.84 -12.09 -9.07
N LEU A 155 9.28 -11.04 -9.66
CA LEU A 155 8.87 -11.05 -11.07
C LEU A 155 10.05 -11.10 -12.04
N PRO A 156 11.13 -10.29 -11.89
CA PRO A 156 12.35 -10.46 -12.68
C PRO A 156 12.98 -11.85 -12.54
N ARG A 157 13.04 -12.41 -11.34
CA ARG A 157 13.53 -13.77 -11.12
C ARG A 157 12.67 -14.82 -11.83
N TYR A 158 11.36 -14.64 -11.85
CA TYR A 158 10.46 -15.49 -12.62
C TYR A 158 10.83 -15.49 -14.11
N LEU A 159 11.16 -14.32 -14.70
CA LEU A 159 11.62 -14.24 -16.09
C LEU A 159 12.94 -14.99 -16.31
N LEU A 160 13.87 -14.94 -15.36
CA LEU A 160 15.13 -15.70 -15.41
C LEU A 160 14.85 -17.20 -15.38
N LEU A 161 13.97 -17.66 -14.49
CA LEU A 161 13.56 -19.07 -14.41
C LEU A 161 12.88 -19.57 -15.68
N GLU A 162 12.00 -18.75 -16.30
CA GLU A 162 11.38 -19.10 -17.58
C GLU A 162 12.41 -19.28 -18.72
N ALA A 163 13.54 -18.57 -18.63
CA ALA A 163 14.67 -18.70 -19.55
C ALA A 163 15.70 -19.79 -19.15
N GLY A 164 15.38 -20.60 -18.13
CA GLY A 164 16.25 -21.68 -17.65
C GLY A 164 17.42 -21.25 -16.77
N LEU A 165 17.38 -20.01 -16.24
CA LEU A 165 18.41 -19.50 -15.32
C LEU A 165 17.93 -19.56 -13.88
N ASP A 166 18.59 -20.35 -13.03
CA ASP A 166 18.31 -20.45 -11.60
C ASP A 166 19.34 -19.70 -10.75
N ARG A 167 19.19 -19.71 -9.42
CA ARG A 167 20.18 -19.19 -8.49
C ARG A 167 21.53 -19.90 -8.72
N GLY A 168 22.60 -19.10 -8.81
CA GLY A 168 23.93 -19.61 -9.13
C GLY A 168 24.28 -19.52 -10.61
N ASP A 169 23.31 -19.38 -11.51
CA ASP A 169 23.60 -19.16 -12.93
C ASP A 169 23.97 -17.70 -13.25
N TYR A 170 23.81 -16.76 -12.30
CA TYR A 170 24.13 -15.34 -12.42
C TYR A 170 24.56 -14.74 -11.07
N ASP A 171 25.32 -13.62 -11.09
CA ASP A 171 25.73 -12.88 -9.89
C ASP A 171 24.62 -11.92 -9.45
N ALA A 172 23.76 -12.36 -8.51
CA ALA A 172 22.67 -11.53 -7.98
C ALA A 172 23.19 -10.51 -6.95
N ARG A 173 22.87 -9.23 -7.15
CA ARG A 173 23.16 -8.13 -6.23
C ARG A 173 21.88 -7.37 -5.90
N PHE A 174 21.87 -6.72 -4.72
CA PHE A 174 20.73 -5.97 -4.25
C PHE A 174 21.12 -4.52 -3.98
N ALA A 175 20.36 -3.60 -4.57
CA ALA A 175 20.44 -2.18 -4.29
C ALA A 175 19.33 -1.79 -3.28
N ASN A 176 19.54 -0.70 -2.56
CA ASN A 176 18.59 -0.20 -1.55
C ASN A 176 17.22 0.21 -2.11
N SER A 177 17.12 0.42 -3.42
CA SER A 177 15.87 0.80 -4.07
C SER A 177 15.89 0.46 -5.57
N PRO A 178 14.71 0.30 -6.21
CA PRO A 178 14.64 0.08 -7.66
C PRO A 178 15.34 1.17 -8.51
N PRO A 179 15.22 2.48 -8.22
CA PRO A 179 16.01 3.48 -8.94
C PRO A 179 17.51 3.26 -8.84
N ASN A 180 18.03 2.88 -7.65
CA ASN A 180 19.46 2.62 -7.48
C ASN A 180 19.93 1.39 -8.26
N ALA A 181 19.10 0.34 -8.40
CA ALA A 181 19.39 -0.80 -9.23
C ALA A 181 19.51 -0.42 -10.72
N LEU A 182 18.60 0.45 -11.19
CA LEU A 182 18.63 0.95 -12.55
C LEU A 182 19.83 1.88 -12.80
N MET A 183 20.23 2.68 -11.79
CA MET A 183 21.45 3.50 -11.85
C MET A 183 22.71 2.61 -11.96
N ALA A 184 22.78 1.52 -11.20
CA ALA A 184 23.91 0.58 -11.28
C ALA A 184 24.04 -0.03 -12.70
N LEU A 185 22.91 -0.38 -13.33
CA LEU A 185 22.91 -0.80 -14.74
C LEU A 185 23.38 0.32 -15.67
N TYR A 186 22.85 1.52 -15.52
CA TYR A 186 23.20 2.68 -16.37
C TYR A 186 24.70 2.99 -16.35
N PHE A 187 25.32 2.92 -15.15
CA PHE A 187 26.76 3.16 -14.96
C PHE A 187 27.63 1.92 -15.18
N ASN A 188 27.14 0.89 -15.88
CA ASN A 188 27.89 -0.34 -16.19
C ASN A 188 28.44 -1.09 -14.97
N GLN A 189 27.77 -0.98 -13.81
CA GLN A 189 28.09 -1.75 -12.60
C GLN A 189 27.41 -3.13 -12.59
N ALA A 190 26.51 -3.37 -13.54
CA ALA A 190 25.81 -4.61 -13.78
C ALA A 190 25.40 -4.70 -15.26
N GLU A 191 25.16 -5.91 -15.75
CA GLU A 191 24.70 -6.16 -17.12
C GLU A 191 23.18 -6.12 -17.25
N ALA A 192 22.45 -6.34 -16.14
CA ALA A 192 20.98 -6.22 -16.09
C ALA A 192 20.48 -5.67 -14.76
N SER A 193 19.25 -5.16 -14.77
CA SER A 193 18.55 -4.73 -13.57
C SER A 193 17.11 -5.28 -13.53
N GLY A 194 16.70 -5.81 -12.37
CA GLY A 194 15.32 -6.21 -12.11
C GLY A 194 14.51 -5.08 -11.47
N ALA A 195 13.37 -4.72 -12.09
CA ALA A 195 12.50 -3.67 -11.57
C ALA A 195 11.08 -3.75 -12.17
N GLY A 196 10.17 -2.88 -11.69
CA GLY A 196 8.86 -2.69 -12.34
C GLY A 196 8.98 -2.01 -13.71
N ASP A 197 8.10 -2.36 -14.63
CA ASP A 197 8.12 -1.91 -16.03
C ASP A 197 7.96 -0.39 -16.21
N ILE A 198 7.40 0.30 -15.21
CA ILE A 198 7.21 1.75 -15.22
C ILE A 198 8.43 2.54 -14.72
N LEU A 199 9.44 1.86 -14.16
CA LEU A 199 10.52 2.51 -13.42
C LEU A 199 11.26 3.57 -14.26
N ILE A 200 11.57 3.27 -15.52
CA ILE A 200 12.23 4.22 -16.45
C ILE A 200 11.40 5.48 -16.73
N ASN A 201 10.10 5.44 -16.43
CA ASN A 201 9.19 6.57 -16.61
C ASN A 201 9.06 7.47 -15.38
N LEU A 202 9.62 7.06 -14.23
CA LEU A 202 9.58 7.86 -13.02
C LEU A 202 10.35 9.16 -13.16
N PRO A 203 9.80 10.32 -12.71
CA PRO A 203 10.50 11.59 -12.78
C PRO A 203 11.89 11.54 -12.13
N VAL A 204 12.03 10.86 -10.99
CA VAL A 204 13.31 10.70 -10.29
C VAL A 204 14.34 9.93 -11.11
N VAL A 205 13.92 9.04 -12.00
CA VAL A 205 14.82 8.31 -12.91
C VAL A 205 15.18 9.20 -14.10
N LYS A 206 14.19 9.78 -14.78
CA LYS A 206 14.40 10.65 -15.96
C LYS A 206 15.20 11.90 -15.67
N GLN A 207 15.20 12.40 -14.43
CA GLN A 207 16.02 13.55 -14.01
C GLN A 207 17.50 13.20 -13.82
N ASN A 208 17.83 11.94 -13.61
CA ASN A 208 19.18 11.48 -13.29
C ASN A 208 19.82 10.61 -14.37
N LEU A 209 19.03 10.05 -15.27
CA LEU A 209 19.48 9.11 -16.30
C LEU A 209 18.88 9.47 -17.65
N ASP A 210 19.68 9.30 -18.71
CA ASP A 210 19.14 9.22 -20.06
C ASP A 210 18.51 7.83 -20.25
N THR A 211 17.20 7.76 -20.08
CA THR A 211 16.46 6.49 -20.14
C THR A 211 16.40 5.88 -21.55
N THR A 212 16.84 6.61 -22.60
CA THR A 212 16.96 6.07 -23.97
C THR A 212 18.11 5.07 -24.11
N GLU A 213 19.08 5.13 -23.19
CA GLU A 213 20.17 4.16 -23.11
C GLU A 213 19.78 2.81 -22.46
N LEU A 214 18.55 2.71 -21.98
CA LEU A 214 18.04 1.52 -21.29
C LEU A 214 16.83 0.95 -22.05
N THR A 215 16.74 -0.36 -22.09
CA THR A 215 15.61 -1.06 -22.71
C THR A 215 15.11 -2.22 -21.86
N HIS A 216 13.87 -2.62 -22.09
CA HIS A 216 13.34 -3.85 -21.52
C HIS A 216 13.83 -5.05 -22.30
N LEU A 217 14.63 -5.92 -21.65
CA LEU A 217 15.00 -7.22 -22.21
C LEU A 217 13.80 -8.18 -22.20
N ALA A 218 13.07 -8.21 -21.09
CA ALA A 218 11.86 -9.01 -20.93
C ALA A 218 10.90 -8.36 -19.91
N LYS A 219 9.61 -8.67 -20.05
CA LYS A 219 8.55 -8.27 -19.10
C LYS A 219 7.63 -9.44 -18.80
N THR A 220 7.13 -9.52 -17.58
CA THR A 220 6.01 -10.42 -17.24
C THR A 220 4.72 -9.92 -17.88
N LYS A 221 3.68 -10.74 -17.89
CA LYS A 221 2.32 -10.23 -18.05
C LYS A 221 2.04 -9.20 -16.95
N PRO A 222 1.26 -8.14 -17.23
CA PRO A 222 0.82 -7.22 -16.19
C PRO A 222 -0.01 -7.93 -15.12
N LEU A 223 0.21 -7.58 -13.87
CA LEU A 223 -0.45 -8.12 -12.68
C LEU A 223 -1.06 -6.97 -11.87
N LEU A 224 -2.09 -7.27 -11.09
CA LEU A 224 -2.78 -6.27 -10.28
C LEU A 224 -1.80 -5.56 -9.33
N HIS A 225 -2.00 -4.26 -9.16
CA HIS A 225 -1.08 -3.41 -8.39
C HIS A 225 -1.21 -3.65 -6.88
N LEU A 226 -0.56 -2.82 -6.08
CA LEU A 226 -0.40 -2.96 -4.63
C LEU A 226 -1.74 -3.06 -3.90
N PRO A 227 -1.92 -4.07 -3.03
CA PRO A 227 -3.16 -4.30 -2.30
C PRO A 227 -3.35 -3.32 -1.13
N TRP A 228 -4.61 -3.06 -0.85
CA TRP A 228 -5.13 -2.51 0.38
C TRP A 228 -6.05 -3.57 1.00
N ALA A 229 -5.73 -3.97 2.21
CA ALA A 229 -6.41 -5.04 2.90
C ALA A 229 -6.88 -4.62 4.29
N VAL A 230 -7.80 -5.36 4.85
CA VAL A 230 -8.30 -5.19 6.22
C VAL A 230 -8.15 -6.49 6.98
N LYS A 231 -8.13 -6.44 8.32
CA LYS A 231 -8.13 -7.66 9.14
C LYS A 231 -9.25 -8.61 8.73
N GLN A 232 -8.95 -9.90 8.66
CA GLN A 232 -9.97 -10.94 8.58
C GLN A 232 -10.91 -10.85 9.80
N GLY A 233 -12.22 -11.01 9.53
CA GLY A 233 -13.26 -10.89 10.58
C GLY A 233 -13.66 -9.45 10.91
N MET A 234 -13.14 -8.42 10.21
CA MET A 234 -13.66 -7.07 10.33
C MET A 234 -15.15 -7.04 10.02
N ASN A 235 -15.92 -6.24 10.78
CA ASN A 235 -17.35 -6.04 10.52
C ASN A 235 -17.60 -5.73 9.03
N PRO A 236 -18.50 -6.45 8.34
CA PRO A 236 -18.71 -6.31 6.89
C PRO A 236 -19.16 -4.89 6.48
N GLU A 237 -19.94 -4.21 7.30
CA GLU A 237 -20.38 -2.83 7.00
C GLU A 237 -19.20 -1.86 7.06
N LEU A 238 -18.35 -1.96 8.11
CA LEU A 238 -17.15 -1.15 8.24
C LEU A 238 -16.18 -1.40 7.08
N ARG A 239 -15.95 -2.70 6.74
CA ARG A 239 -15.12 -3.08 5.59
C ARG A 239 -15.62 -2.45 4.28
N ASN A 240 -16.93 -2.54 4.03
CA ASN A 240 -17.52 -1.98 2.82
C ASN A 240 -17.42 -0.43 2.82
N ARG A 241 -17.60 0.24 3.96
CA ARG A 241 -17.41 1.69 4.07
C ARG A 241 -15.97 2.09 3.78
N ILE A 242 -14.97 1.35 4.29
CA ILE A 242 -13.55 1.60 3.98
C ILE A 242 -13.31 1.45 2.48
N GLN A 243 -13.77 0.35 1.87
CA GLN A 243 -13.62 0.12 0.44
C GLN A 243 -14.25 1.25 -0.39
N GLN A 244 -15.49 1.63 -0.11
CA GLN A 244 -16.18 2.69 -0.82
C GLN A 244 -15.48 4.04 -0.65
N SER A 245 -14.99 4.35 0.55
CA SER A 245 -14.22 5.59 0.80
C SER A 245 -12.96 5.65 -0.07
N LEU A 246 -12.23 4.54 -0.20
CA LEU A 246 -11.05 4.47 -1.08
C LEU A 246 -11.42 4.68 -2.55
N LEU A 247 -12.46 3.97 -3.03
CA LEU A 247 -12.90 4.03 -4.44
C LEU A 247 -13.41 5.41 -4.84
N GLN A 248 -14.00 6.17 -3.90
CA GLN A 248 -14.54 7.50 -4.15
C GLN A 248 -13.47 8.61 -4.23
N LEU A 249 -12.24 8.37 -3.79
CA LEU A 249 -11.19 9.40 -3.79
C LEU A 249 -10.94 10.03 -5.17
N GLU A 250 -10.97 9.25 -6.24
CA GLU A 250 -10.73 9.78 -7.60
C GLU A 250 -11.90 10.61 -8.16
N THR A 251 -13.06 10.62 -7.49
CA THR A 251 -14.26 11.30 -8.02
C THR A 251 -14.31 12.80 -7.69
N THR A 252 -13.56 13.27 -6.69
CA THR A 252 -13.55 14.67 -6.24
C THR A 252 -12.18 15.33 -6.38
N ASP A 253 -12.13 16.67 -6.50
CA ASP A 253 -10.86 17.41 -6.56
C ASP A 253 -10.04 17.24 -5.27
N ALA A 254 -10.68 17.28 -4.11
CA ALA A 254 -10.04 17.05 -2.83
C ALA A 254 -9.45 15.64 -2.74
N GLY A 255 -10.20 14.62 -3.16
CA GLY A 255 -9.73 13.24 -3.19
C GLY A 255 -8.56 13.06 -4.18
N ARG A 256 -8.62 13.67 -5.37
CA ARG A 256 -7.50 13.66 -6.32
C ARG A 256 -6.24 14.33 -5.76
N ALA A 257 -6.38 15.39 -4.94
CA ALA A 257 -5.24 16.02 -4.26
C ALA A 257 -4.59 15.07 -3.24
N ILE A 258 -5.39 14.33 -2.45
CA ILE A 258 -4.92 13.30 -1.51
C ILE A 258 -4.18 12.19 -2.26
N LEU A 259 -4.76 11.68 -3.35
CA LEU A 259 -4.14 10.65 -4.19
C LEU A 259 -2.80 11.12 -4.75
N LYS A 260 -2.76 12.34 -5.32
CA LYS A 260 -1.53 12.95 -5.86
C LYS A 260 -0.44 13.05 -4.79
N GLN A 261 -0.79 13.43 -3.56
CA GLN A 261 0.15 13.47 -2.44
C GLN A 261 0.68 12.07 -2.11
N ALA A 262 -0.18 11.06 -2.03
CA ALA A 262 0.21 9.66 -1.81
C ALA A 262 0.93 9.02 -3.02
N LYS A 263 1.12 9.75 -4.14
CA LYS A 263 1.70 9.27 -5.41
C LYS A 263 0.86 8.18 -6.07
N MET A 264 -0.44 8.30 -5.94
CA MET A 264 -1.46 7.43 -6.55
C MET A 264 -2.34 8.23 -7.52
N THR A 265 -3.09 7.53 -8.35
CA THR A 265 -4.07 8.14 -9.27
C THR A 265 -5.50 7.68 -9.03
N GLY A 266 -5.69 6.67 -8.20
CA GLY A 266 -7.01 6.13 -7.86
C GLY A 266 -6.93 4.77 -7.20
N PHE A 267 -8.10 4.15 -7.07
CA PHE A 267 -8.27 2.79 -6.55
C PHE A 267 -9.19 1.98 -7.46
N GLY A 268 -9.01 0.66 -7.46
CA GLY A 268 -9.96 -0.32 -7.98
C GLY A 268 -10.36 -1.28 -6.87
N ALA A 269 -11.58 -1.81 -6.92
CA ALA A 269 -11.98 -2.89 -6.04
C ALA A 269 -11.13 -4.14 -6.33
N ALA A 270 -10.83 -4.92 -5.30
CA ALA A 270 -10.11 -6.16 -5.44
C ALA A 270 -10.65 -7.22 -4.46
N ASN A 271 -10.48 -8.47 -4.83
CA ASN A 271 -10.76 -9.64 -4.01
C ASN A 271 -9.55 -10.59 -4.03
N ASP A 272 -9.56 -11.62 -3.18
CA ASP A 272 -8.42 -12.50 -2.99
C ASP A 272 -7.99 -13.24 -4.27
N ALA A 273 -8.96 -13.68 -5.09
CA ALA A 273 -8.68 -14.41 -6.34
C ALA A 273 -7.95 -13.55 -7.39
N ASP A 274 -8.06 -12.22 -7.32
CA ASP A 274 -7.34 -11.32 -8.22
C ASP A 274 -5.81 -11.41 -8.03
N TYR A 275 -5.35 -11.97 -6.91
CA TYR A 275 -3.93 -12.20 -6.61
C TYR A 275 -3.46 -13.65 -6.88
N ASP A 276 -4.29 -14.53 -7.42
CA ASP A 276 -3.89 -15.89 -7.79
C ASP A 276 -2.76 -15.95 -8.83
N PRO A 277 -2.72 -15.07 -9.85
CA PRO A 277 -1.57 -15.03 -10.76
C PRO A 277 -0.25 -14.72 -10.05
N HIS A 278 -0.27 -13.88 -9.02
CA HIS A 278 0.90 -13.60 -8.21
C HIS A 278 1.33 -14.82 -7.39
N ARG A 279 0.36 -15.55 -6.78
CA ARG A 279 0.62 -16.80 -6.02
C ARG A 279 1.32 -17.85 -6.87
N GLN A 280 0.87 -18.04 -8.12
CA GLN A 280 1.48 -18.98 -9.07
C GLN A 280 2.95 -18.65 -9.33
N ILE A 281 3.27 -17.36 -9.53
CA ILE A 281 4.65 -16.91 -9.75
C ILE A 281 5.49 -17.07 -8.48
N VAL A 282 4.97 -16.66 -7.32
CA VAL A 282 5.64 -16.81 -6.04
C VAL A 282 5.95 -18.28 -5.75
N ALA A 283 4.99 -19.18 -5.94
CA ALA A 283 5.19 -20.62 -5.76
C ALA A 283 6.28 -21.17 -6.69
N LYS A 284 6.31 -20.75 -7.96
CA LYS A 284 7.34 -21.18 -8.92
C LYS A 284 8.73 -20.69 -8.52
N VAL A 285 8.86 -19.42 -8.13
CA VAL A 285 10.13 -18.83 -7.68
C VAL A 285 10.62 -19.48 -6.38
N ALA A 286 9.72 -19.78 -5.43
CA ALA A 286 10.06 -20.47 -4.20
C ALA A 286 10.47 -21.94 -4.43
N GLY A 287 9.73 -22.66 -5.26
CA GLY A 287 10.02 -24.06 -5.58
C GLY A 287 11.39 -24.28 -6.20
N SER A 288 11.93 -23.30 -6.92
CA SER A 288 13.28 -23.36 -7.48
C SER A 288 14.37 -23.30 -6.40
N VAL A 289 14.07 -22.88 -5.17
CA VAL A 289 15.04 -22.71 -4.08
C VAL A 289 15.05 -23.91 -3.13
N GLY A 290 14.15 -24.89 -3.31
CA GLY A 290 14.02 -26.03 -2.39
C GLY A 290 13.61 -25.64 -0.97
N LYS A 291 13.06 -24.43 -0.77
CA LYS A 291 12.54 -23.95 0.51
C LYS A 291 11.02 -23.78 0.38
N THR A 292 10.29 -24.44 1.27
CA THR A 292 8.89 -24.11 1.56
C THR A 292 8.88 -22.67 2.10
N LEU A 293 8.06 -21.81 1.51
CA LEU A 293 7.78 -20.46 2.04
C LEU A 293 7.04 -20.57 3.36
#